data_936b9a5c1cef6f4e6daeba1f4de2ae3a
#
_entry.id   936b9a5c1cef6f4e6daeba1f4de2ae3a
#
_cell.length_a   1.000
_cell.length_b   1.000
_cell.length_c   1.000
_cell.angle_alpha   90.00
_cell.angle_beta   90.00
_cell.angle_gamma   90.00
#
_symmetry.space_group_name_H-M   'P 1'
#
loop_
_entity.id
_entity.type
_entity.pdbx_description
1 polymer ?
#
loop_
_entity_poly.entity_id
_entity_poly.type
_entity_poly.pdbx_seq_one_letter_code
_entity_poly.pdbx_strand_id
1 'polypeptide(L)'
;ETASGYRKVPGNTCVPPSVPLDAPVRRPCSEMAPATGSVRHAAFTFPASIAQVLHFASSPRILVRLTNGQVFQSADDGSTWHTLPLRVHHHPPSTALRILQHPYDAQRAFVITQGTHVHYTMDGGQSWKWFSVPLLANGAGVEPMQFHPRHPSWVLWIGSPDCFKYACTTELWYATVEGYAKWSRVATHVRKCAFVETRDFPAEDERAIVCEKPQKQGFDIVVGDAFFTRRQRTVMRGVLGFSVFSQYMIVAQPVGMSLHMYVSMDARTFAPISLP
;
A
#
# COMPACT_ATOMS: atom_id res chain seq x y z
N GLU A 1 -11.09 11.95 29.30
CA GLU A 1 -10.44 11.15 30.34
C GLU A 1 -9.00 10.85 29.94
N THR A 2 -8.07 11.09 30.83
CA THR A 2 -6.65 10.73 30.66
C THR A 2 -6.32 9.58 31.61
N ALA A 3 -5.50 8.64 31.15
CA ALA A 3 -5.01 7.58 32.03
C ALA A 3 -4.19 8.17 33.17
N SER A 4 -4.34 7.65 34.38
CA SER A 4 -3.60 8.10 35.56
C SER A 4 -2.08 7.76 35.51
N GLY A 5 -1.67 6.95 34.53
CA GLY A 5 -0.30 6.41 34.44
C GLY A 5 -0.02 5.22 35.37
N TYR A 6 -0.95 4.87 36.23
CA TYR A 6 -0.83 3.72 37.14
C TYR A 6 -1.71 2.57 36.66
N ARG A 7 -1.23 1.36 36.85
CA ARG A 7 -1.97 0.14 36.53
C ARG A 7 -1.84 -0.86 37.67
N LYS A 8 -2.94 -1.42 38.10
CA LYS A 8 -2.97 -2.47 39.10
C LYS A 8 -2.36 -3.75 38.54
N VAL A 9 -1.38 -4.31 39.24
CA VAL A 9 -0.78 -5.58 38.87
C VAL A 9 -1.69 -6.70 39.39
N PRO A 10 -2.20 -7.58 38.51
CA PRO A 10 -3.02 -8.72 38.95
C PRO A 10 -2.28 -9.59 39.96
N GLY A 11 -2.94 -9.96 41.06
CA GLY A 11 -2.38 -10.87 42.07
C GLY A 11 -1.49 -10.21 43.10
N ASN A 12 -1.33 -8.89 43.15
CA ASN A 12 -0.60 -8.25 44.23
C ASN A 12 -1.43 -8.23 45.54
N THR A 13 -0.76 -8.36 46.68
CA THR A 13 -1.35 -8.36 48.02
C THR A 13 -1.22 -7.00 48.71
N CYS A 14 -0.85 -5.94 48.01
CA CYS A 14 -0.70 -4.61 48.58
C CYS A 14 -2.05 -4.04 49.01
N VAL A 15 -2.10 -3.42 50.17
CA VAL A 15 -3.28 -2.69 50.63
C VAL A 15 -3.54 -1.50 49.68
N PRO A 16 -4.77 -1.37 49.12
CA PRO A 16 -5.07 -0.27 48.26
C PRO A 16 -4.91 1.08 49.01
N PRO A 17 -4.33 2.11 48.41
CA PRO A 17 -4.29 3.41 49.01
C PRO A 17 -5.73 3.97 49.15
N SER A 18 -5.92 4.88 50.09
CA SER A 18 -7.22 5.50 50.36
C SER A 18 -7.80 6.24 49.12
N VAL A 19 -6.91 6.67 48.19
CA VAL A 19 -7.30 7.23 46.90
C VAL A 19 -6.81 6.28 45.81
N PRO A 20 -7.69 5.75 44.92
CA PRO A 20 -7.29 4.87 43.84
C PRO A 20 -6.35 5.59 42.86
N LEU A 21 -5.08 5.15 42.80
CA LEU A 21 -4.09 5.74 41.89
C LEU A 21 -4.34 5.32 40.41
N ASP A 22 -5.07 4.26 40.20
CA ASP A 22 -5.41 3.71 38.89
C ASP A 22 -6.73 4.27 38.31
N ALA A 23 -7.41 5.15 39.07
CA ALA A 23 -8.61 5.81 38.57
C ALA A 23 -8.26 6.81 37.45
N PRO A 24 -9.00 6.82 36.34
CA PRO A 24 -8.78 7.78 35.27
C PRO A 24 -9.06 9.21 35.77
N VAL A 25 -8.19 10.14 35.42
CA VAL A 25 -8.35 11.54 35.75
C VAL A 25 -9.39 12.13 34.78
N ARG A 26 -10.51 12.55 35.30
CA ARG A 26 -11.55 13.28 34.56
C ARG A 26 -11.24 14.78 34.62
N ARG A 27 -10.98 15.39 33.46
CA ARG A 27 -10.90 16.85 33.31
C ARG A 27 -12.04 17.30 32.42
N PRO A 28 -12.72 18.42 32.74
CA PRO A 28 -13.65 19.05 31.82
C PRO A 28 -12.97 19.37 30.49
N CYS A 29 -13.69 19.25 29.37
CA CYS A 29 -13.15 19.59 28.06
C CYS A 29 -12.67 21.07 27.98
N SER A 30 -13.28 21.95 28.77
CA SER A 30 -12.89 23.35 28.91
C SER A 30 -11.47 23.55 29.50
N GLU A 31 -10.99 22.62 30.34
CA GLU A 31 -9.64 22.68 30.90
C GLU A 31 -8.56 22.14 29.93
N MET A 32 -8.98 21.44 28.89
CA MET A 32 -8.10 20.95 27.82
C MET A 32 -8.02 21.93 26.63
N ALA A 33 -8.82 23.01 26.68
CA ALA A 33 -8.73 24.06 25.69
C ALA A 33 -7.34 24.76 25.80
N PRO A 34 -6.68 25.05 24.67
CA PRO A 34 -5.44 25.82 24.72
C PRO A 34 -5.67 27.14 25.46
N ALA A 35 -4.70 27.53 26.30
CA ALA A 35 -4.79 28.68 27.22
C ALA A 35 -5.13 30.04 26.57
N THR A 36 -5.14 30.12 25.26
CA THR A 36 -5.51 31.28 24.44
C THR A 36 -6.82 31.12 23.67
N GLY A 37 -7.57 30.07 23.95
CA GLY A 37 -9.03 29.92 23.76
C GLY A 37 -9.68 30.27 22.42
N SER A 38 -8.97 30.52 21.34
CA SER A 38 -9.61 30.69 20.04
C SER A 38 -9.54 29.41 19.22
N VAL A 39 -10.67 28.71 19.12
CA VAL A 39 -10.83 27.67 18.10
C VAL A 39 -10.96 28.37 16.75
N ARG A 40 -9.98 28.20 15.88
CA ARG A 40 -10.09 28.64 14.50
C ARG A 40 -10.72 27.53 13.67
N HIS A 41 -11.86 27.81 13.10
CA HIS A 41 -12.47 26.94 12.10
C HIS A 41 -12.08 27.42 10.72
N ALA A 42 -11.34 26.60 9.98
CA ALA A 42 -11.05 26.81 8.57
C ALA A 42 -11.86 25.77 7.75
N ALA A 43 -12.55 26.22 6.72
CA ALA A 43 -13.24 25.34 5.77
C ALA A 43 -12.68 25.58 4.39
N PHE A 44 -12.39 24.50 3.67
CA PHE A 44 -11.99 24.53 2.27
C PHE A 44 -12.95 23.66 1.46
N THR A 45 -13.48 24.22 0.37
CA THR A 45 -14.39 23.50 -0.52
C THR A 45 -13.61 23.01 -1.74
N PHE A 46 -13.53 21.70 -1.89
CA PHE A 46 -12.94 21.09 -3.06
C PHE A 46 -13.92 21.12 -4.26
N PRO A 47 -13.41 21.21 -5.51
CA PRO A 47 -14.25 21.25 -6.72
C PRO A 47 -14.92 19.90 -7.06
N ALA A 48 -14.57 18.81 -6.36
CA ALA A 48 -15.19 17.50 -6.50
C ALA A 48 -15.08 16.74 -5.16
N SER A 49 -15.77 15.60 -5.05
CA SER A 49 -15.73 14.77 -3.85
C SER A 49 -14.35 14.18 -3.61
N ILE A 50 -13.99 14.03 -2.35
CA ILE A 50 -12.75 13.40 -1.92
C ILE A 50 -12.85 11.89 -2.18
N ALA A 51 -11.88 11.34 -2.92
CA ALA A 51 -11.78 9.92 -3.21
C ALA A 51 -10.69 9.24 -2.38
N GLN A 52 -9.65 9.98 -1.98
CA GLN A 52 -8.53 9.42 -1.22
C GLN A 52 -7.84 10.53 -0.41
N VAL A 53 -7.42 10.18 0.81
CA VAL A 53 -6.62 11.07 1.67
C VAL A 53 -5.38 10.31 2.12
N LEU A 54 -4.23 10.98 2.11
CA LEU A 54 -2.97 10.49 2.63
C LEU A 54 -2.36 11.53 3.57
N HIS A 55 -2.07 11.11 4.80
CA HIS A 55 -1.30 11.90 5.77
C HIS A 55 0.13 11.38 5.83
N PHE A 56 1.11 12.27 5.71
CA PHE A 56 2.50 11.90 5.96
C PHE A 56 2.76 11.83 7.47
N ALA A 57 3.27 10.69 7.93
CA ALA A 57 3.60 10.51 9.34
C ALA A 57 4.61 11.57 9.82
N SER A 58 4.34 12.15 10.99
CA SER A 58 5.18 13.18 11.61
C SER A 58 5.38 14.46 10.76
N SER A 59 4.41 14.77 9.90
CA SER A 59 4.42 15.95 9.04
C SER A 59 3.02 16.58 8.99
N PRO A 60 2.91 17.92 8.93
CA PRO A 60 1.61 18.58 8.71
C PRO A 60 1.11 18.47 7.26
N ARG A 61 1.76 17.65 6.45
CA ARG A 61 1.40 17.52 5.04
C ARG A 61 0.34 16.45 4.82
N ILE A 62 -0.62 16.84 4.00
CA ILE A 62 -1.76 16.00 3.62
C ILE A 62 -1.90 16.04 2.10
N LEU A 63 -2.14 14.89 1.48
CA LEU A 63 -2.56 14.79 0.09
C LEU A 63 -4.02 14.37 0.00
N VAL A 64 -4.75 14.99 -0.88
CA VAL A 64 -6.14 14.64 -1.19
C VAL A 64 -6.27 14.43 -2.69
N ARG A 65 -6.77 13.26 -3.09
CA ARG A 65 -7.18 13.00 -4.47
C ARG A 65 -8.70 13.08 -4.56
N LEU A 66 -9.18 13.82 -5.52
CA LEU A 66 -10.60 13.97 -5.82
C LEU A 66 -11.08 12.93 -6.84
N THR A 67 -12.39 12.76 -6.92
CA THR A 67 -13.03 11.84 -7.88
C THR A 67 -12.77 12.22 -9.35
N ASN A 68 -12.52 13.49 -9.63
CA ASN A 68 -12.13 13.98 -10.96
C ASN A 68 -10.63 13.81 -11.27
N GLY A 69 -9.86 13.18 -10.38
CA GLY A 69 -8.43 12.91 -10.54
C GLY A 69 -7.51 14.10 -10.26
N GLN A 70 -8.02 15.23 -9.79
CA GLN A 70 -7.17 16.30 -9.27
C GLN A 70 -6.56 15.89 -7.92
N VAL A 71 -5.34 16.35 -7.66
CA VAL A 71 -4.66 16.15 -6.39
C VAL A 71 -4.37 17.50 -5.75
N PHE A 72 -4.72 17.63 -4.48
CA PHE A 72 -4.42 18.79 -3.66
C PHE A 72 -3.45 18.40 -2.55
N GLN A 73 -2.61 19.33 -2.18
CA GLN A 73 -1.67 19.21 -1.06
C GLN A 73 -1.88 20.35 -0.09
N SER A 74 -1.90 20.01 1.20
CA SER A 74 -1.73 20.93 2.30
C SER A 74 -0.33 20.74 2.92
N ALA A 75 0.25 21.81 3.46
CA ALA A 75 1.50 21.79 4.22
C ALA A 75 1.31 22.24 5.68
N ASP A 76 0.06 22.48 6.11
CA ASP A 76 -0.32 23.12 7.38
C ASP A 76 -1.57 22.48 8.00
N ASP A 77 -1.61 21.13 8.03
CA ASP A 77 -2.68 20.34 8.61
C ASP A 77 -4.08 20.66 8.03
N GLY A 78 -4.13 21.01 6.75
CA GLY A 78 -5.39 21.27 6.04
C GLY A 78 -5.90 22.70 6.16
N SER A 79 -5.11 23.63 6.72
CA SER A 79 -5.50 25.04 6.81
C SER A 79 -5.50 25.73 5.44
N THR A 80 -4.52 25.38 4.60
CA THR A 80 -4.46 25.86 3.20
C THR A 80 -4.24 24.69 2.23
N TRP A 81 -4.72 24.84 1.01
CA TRP A 81 -4.64 23.80 -0.02
C TRP A 81 -4.18 24.35 -1.35
N HIS A 82 -3.26 23.65 -1.97
CA HIS A 82 -2.73 23.95 -3.30
C HIS A 82 -2.88 22.74 -4.21
N THR A 83 -3.21 23.00 -5.48
CA THR A 83 -3.25 21.91 -6.48
C THR A 83 -1.83 21.40 -6.73
N LEU A 84 -1.63 20.10 -6.64
CA LEU A 84 -0.39 19.45 -7.06
C LEU A 84 -0.39 19.35 -8.60
N PRO A 85 0.55 20.04 -9.31
CA PRO A 85 0.58 20.00 -10.74
C PRO A 85 1.12 18.66 -11.25
N LEU A 86 0.27 17.81 -11.78
CA LEU A 86 0.65 16.53 -12.40
C LEU A 86 1.05 16.77 -13.87
N ARG A 87 2.10 17.58 -14.08
CA ARG A 87 2.59 17.95 -15.41
C ARG A 87 3.96 17.33 -15.65
N VAL A 88 4.13 16.84 -16.85
CA VAL A 88 5.42 16.43 -17.40
C VAL A 88 5.68 17.31 -18.62
N HIS A 89 6.90 17.79 -18.80
CA HIS A 89 7.27 18.64 -19.92
C HIS A 89 6.77 18.04 -21.25
N HIS A 90 6.14 18.85 -22.07
CA HIS A 90 5.57 18.48 -23.38
C HIS A 90 4.39 17.50 -23.36
N HIS A 91 3.84 17.16 -22.18
CA HIS A 91 2.62 16.37 -22.08
C HIS A 91 1.47 17.18 -21.46
N PRO A 92 0.22 16.92 -21.85
CA PRO A 92 -0.94 17.53 -21.20
C PRO A 92 -0.97 17.12 -19.71
N PRO A 93 -1.60 17.93 -18.85
CA PRO A 93 -1.79 17.56 -17.45
C PRO A 93 -2.50 16.21 -17.34
N SER A 94 -1.95 15.30 -16.55
CA SER A 94 -2.53 13.98 -16.31
C SER A 94 -3.46 14.01 -15.11
N THR A 95 -4.47 13.15 -15.12
CA THR A 95 -5.35 12.90 -13.96
C THR A 95 -4.81 11.76 -13.12
N ALA A 96 -4.91 11.89 -11.81
CA ALA A 96 -4.49 10.86 -10.89
C ALA A 96 -5.52 9.73 -10.79
N LEU A 97 -5.05 8.51 -10.97
CA LEU A 97 -5.82 7.29 -10.71
C LEU A 97 -5.80 6.94 -9.22
N ARG A 98 -4.63 7.05 -8.59
CA ARG A 98 -4.42 6.59 -7.22
C ARG A 98 -3.22 7.30 -6.56
N ILE A 99 -3.30 7.47 -5.25
CA ILE A 99 -2.16 7.79 -4.40
C ILE A 99 -1.75 6.53 -3.66
N LEU A 100 -0.47 6.16 -3.70
CA LEU A 100 0.11 5.07 -2.92
C LEU A 100 1.16 5.63 -1.98
N GLN A 101 1.10 5.24 -0.71
CA GLN A 101 2.20 5.44 0.22
C GLN A 101 3.10 4.20 0.19
N HIS A 102 4.41 4.41 0.28
CA HIS A 102 5.34 3.31 0.41
C HIS A 102 5.11 2.60 1.75
N PRO A 103 4.82 1.29 1.79
CA PRO A 103 4.40 0.62 3.02
C PRO A 103 5.50 0.53 4.08
N TYR A 104 6.76 0.70 3.67
CA TYR A 104 7.93 0.57 4.54
C TYR A 104 8.70 1.87 4.74
N ASP A 105 8.30 2.96 4.05
CA ASP A 105 8.92 4.28 4.15
C ASP A 105 7.84 5.37 4.10
N ALA A 106 7.50 5.89 5.27
CA ALA A 106 6.42 6.87 5.43
C ALA A 106 6.69 8.23 4.74
N GLN A 107 7.94 8.50 4.33
CA GLN A 107 8.28 9.73 3.61
C GLN A 107 8.05 9.61 2.10
N ARG A 108 7.85 8.39 1.59
CA ARG A 108 7.66 8.14 0.16
C ARG A 108 6.19 7.97 -0.18
N ALA A 109 5.76 8.68 -1.21
CA ALA A 109 4.43 8.51 -1.80
C ALA A 109 4.49 8.66 -3.32
N PHE A 110 3.53 8.04 -3.99
CA PHE A 110 3.45 7.96 -5.45
C PHE A 110 2.04 8.34 -5.89
N VAL A 111 1.96 9.19 -6.90
CA VAL A 111 0.71 9.52 -7.58
C VAL A 111 0.74 8.86 -8.95
N ILE A 112 -0.02 7.79 -9.09
CA ILE A 112 -0.18 7.07 -10.36
C ILE A 112 -1.18 7.83 -11.21
N THR A 113 -0.83 8.11 -12.45
CA THR A 113 -1.68 8.83 -13.40
C THR A 113 -2.33 7.89 -14.41
N GLN A 114 -3.29 8.40 -15.17
CA GLN A 114 -3.90 7.68 -16.31
C GLN A 114 -2.91 7.41 -17.45
N GLY A 115 -1.79 8.17 -17.50
CA GLY A 115 -0.73 7.97 -18.48
C GLY A 115 0.38 7.04 -17.97
N THR A 116 1.50 7.07 -18.65
CA THR A 116 2.71 6.31 -18.33
C THR A 116 3.67 7.08 -17.42
N HIS A 117 3.19 8.03 -16.65
CA HIS A 117 3.99 8.81 -15.71
C HIS A 117 3.48 8.63 -14.29
N VAL A 118 4.42 8.48 -13.37
CA VAL A 118 4.17 8.42 -11.94
C VAL A 118 4.89 9.60 -11.29
N HIS A 119 4.17 10.42 -10.54
CA HIS A 119 4.78 11.46 -9.70
C HIS A 119 5.09 10.88 -8.34
N TYR A 120 6.22 11.25 -7.76
CA TYR A 120 6.63 10.71 -6.47
C TYR A 120 7.34 11.75 -5.61
N THR A 121 7.27 11.52 -4.32
CA THR A 121 8.03 12.23 -3.29
C THR A 121 8.84 11.24 -2.46
N MET A 122 9.98 11.70 -1.93
CA MET A 122 10.85 10.95 -1.02
C MET A 122 11.09 11.70 0.31
N ASP A 123 10.43 12.84 0.47
CA ASP A 123 10.64 13.80 1.57
C ASP A 123 9.30 14.24 2.20
N GLY A 124 8.32 13.35 2.22
CA GLY A 124 7.01 13.62 2.83
C GLY A 124 6.22 14.70 2.11
N GLY A 125 6.36 14.81 0.80
CA GLY A 125 5.61 15.76 -0.03
C GLY A 125 6.21 17.17 -0.07
N GLN A 126 7.48 17.35 0.33
CA GLN A 126 8.16 18.66 0.21
C GLN A 126 8.53 18.95 -1.24
N SER A 127 9.07 17.95 -1.92
CA SER A 127 9.37 18.02 -3.35
C SER A 127 8.75 16.86 -4.12
N TRP A 128 8.46 17.12 -5.38
CA TRP A 128 7.87 16.13 -6.28
C TRP A 128 8.74 15.98 -7.53
N LYS A 129 8.95 14.72 -7.89
CA LYS A 129 9.62 14.30 -9.12
C LYS A 129 8.68 13.38 -9.90
N TRP A 130 9.07 12.97 -11.08
CA TRP A 130 8.33 11.99 -11.88
C TRP A 130 9.27 11.04 -12.58
N PHE A 131 8.75 9.88 -12.94
CA PHE A 131 9.40 8.90 -13.80
C PHE A 131 8.37 8.29 -14.76
N SER A 132 8.88 7.71 -15.85
CA SER A 132 8.04 6.98 -16.80
C SER A 132 7.98 5.51 -16.43
N VAL A 133 6.80 4.92 -16.58
CA VAL A 133 6.56 3.49 -16.46
C VAL A 133 6.39 2.87 -17.85
N PRO A 134 6.74 1.58 -18.03
CA PRO A 134 6.72 0.95 -19.36
C PRO A 134 5.32 0.84 -19.96
N LEU A 135 4.30 0.71 -19.14
CA LEU A 135 2.94 0.42 -19.53
C LEU A 135 1.95 1.19 -18.65
N LEU A 136 0.73 1.36 -19.13
CA LEU A 136 -0.36 1.91 -18.34
C LEU A 136 -0.62 1.04 -17.11
N ALA A 137 -1.02 1.68 -16.01
CA ALA A 137 -1.42 0.96 -14.81
C ALA A 137 -2.57 0.00 -15.09
N ASN A 138 -2.49 -1.23 -14.58
CA ASN A 138 -3.56 -2.20 -14.74
C ASN A 138 -4.83 -1.74 -14.01
N GLY A 139 -5.93 -1.63 -14.75
CA GLY A 139 -7.24 -1.20 -14.23
C GLY A 139 -8.03 -2.28 -13.50
N ALA A 140 -7.53 -3.52 -13.41
CA ALA A 140 -8.28 -4.69 -12.88
C ALA A 140 -8.38 -4.75 -11.35
N GLY A 141 -8.35 -3.62 -10.65
CA GLY A 141 -8.50 -3.58 -9.19
C GLY A 141 -7.28 -4.06 -8.38
N VAL A 142 -6.19 -4.38 -9.06
CA VAL A 142 -4.93 -4.80 -8.43
C VAL A 142 -4.02 -3.59 -8.26
N GLU A 143 -3.28 -3.53 -7.15
CA GLU A 143 -2.23 -2.52 -6.97
C GLU A 143 -1.18 -2.65 -8.07
N PRO A 144 -1.00 -1.63 -8.92
CA PRO A 144 -0.06 -1.71 -10.04
C PRO A 144 1.40 -1.65 -9.60
N MET A 145 1.66 -1.20 -8.37
CA MET A 145 2.99 -0.96 -7.84
C MET A 145 3.18 -1.72 -6.52
N GLN A 146 4.27 -2.47 -6.40
CA GLN A 146 4.62 -3.22 -5.19
C GLN A 146 6.04 -2.88 -4.77
N PHE A 147 6.31 -2.89 -3.47
CA PHE A 147 7.55 -2.42 -2.88
C PHE A 147 8.25 -3.50 -2.08
N HIS A 148 9.57 -3.43 -2.05
CA HIS A 148 10.40 -4.34 -1.27
C HIS A 148 10.63 -3.79 0.15
N PRO A 149 10.56 -4.62 1.20
CA PRO A 149 10.66 -4.14 2.60
C PRO A 149 12.04 -3.60 2.99
N ARG A 150 13.12 -4.19 2.44
CA ARG A 150 14.50 -3.81 2.78
C ARG A 150 15.17 -2.92 1.74
N HIS A 151 14.66 -2.90 0.50
CA HIS A 151 15.21 -2.13 -0.60
C HIS A 151 14.17 -1.13 -1.12
N PRO A 152 14.09 0.09 -0.55
CA PRO A 152 13.05 1.06 -0.88
C PRO A 152 13.04 1.52 -2.35
N SER A 153 14.14 1.30 -3.09
CA SER A 153 14.23 1.57 -4.52
C SER A 153 13.75 0.40 -5.39
N TRP A 154 13.51 -0.79 -4.80
CA TRP A 154 13.03 -1.94 -5.58
C TRP A 154 11.51 -1.90 -5.68
N VAL A 155 11.07 -1.88 -6.89
CA VAL A 155 9.66 -1.73 -7.24
C VAL A 155 9.28 -2.75 -8.31
N LEU A 156 8.10 -3.35 -8.15
CA LEU A 156 7.42 -4.08 -9.22
C LEU A 156 6.35 -3.17 -9.83
N TRP A 157 6.18 -3.25 -11.14
CA TRP A 157 5.13 -2.59 -11.88
C TRP A 157 4.32 -3.61 -12.68
N ILE A 158 3.01 -3.61 -12.47
CA ILE A 158 2.07 -4.45 -13.22
C ILE A 158 1.24 -3.53 -14.09
N GLY A 159 1.44 -3.64 -15.38
CA GLY A 159 0.81 -2.79 -16.37
C GLY A 159 0.29 -3.58 -17.56
N SER A 160 -0.46 -2.89 -18.42
CA SER A 160 -0.96 -3.46 -19.66
C SER A 160 -0.76 -2.47 -20.81
N PRO A 161 -0.32 -2.95 -21.99
CA PRO A 161 -0.17 -2.10 -23.16
C PRO A 161 -1.52 -1.65 -23.74
N ASP A 162 -2.58 -2.43 -23.54
CA ASP A 162 -3.89 -2.18 -24.13
C ASP A 162 -5.00 -2.79 -23.27
N CYS A 163 -5.54 -1.97 -22.37
CA CYS A 163 -6.64 -2.38 -21.49
C CYS A 163 -8.05 -2.06 -22.06
N PHE A 164 -8.14 -1.58 -23.28
CA PHE A 164 -9.42 -1.28 -23.94
C PHE A 164 -10.06 -2.49 -24.63
N LYS A 165 -9.33 -3.61 -24.73
CA LYS A 165 -9.82 -4.87 -25.30
C LYS A 165 -10.06 -5.91 -24.21
N TYR A 166 -11.02 -6.82 -24.46
CA TYR A 166 -11.41 -7.88 -23.53
C TYR A 166 -10.29 -8.87 -23.11
N ALA A 167 -9.12 -8.79 -23.73
CA ALA A 167 -7.93 -9.58 -23.43
C ALA A 167 -6.74 -8.69 -23.12
N CYS A 168 -6.80 -7.96 -21.99
CA CYS A 168 -5.63 -7.23 -21.50
C CYS A 168 -4.50 -8.19 -21.16
N THR A 169 -3.43 -8.13 -21.93
CA THR A 169 -2.18 -8.84 -21.60
C THR A 169 -1.45 -8.01 -20.56
N THR A 170 -1.47 -8.46 -19.32
CA THR A 170 -0.73 -7.80 -18.25
C THR A 170 0.71 -8.30 -18.22
N GLU A 171 1.62 -7.38 -17.94
CA GLU A 171 3.05 -7.66 -17.82
C GLU A 171 3.57 -7.20 -16.47
N LEU A 172 4.55 -7.95 -15.97
CA LEU A 172 5.32 -7.60 -14.79
C LEU A 172 6.67 -7.02 -15.21
N TRP A 173 6.97 -5.85 -14.65
CA TRP A 173 8.25 -5.17 -14.80
C TRP A 173 8.83 -4.86 -13.41
N TYR A 174 10.16 -4.74 -13.33
CA TYR A 174 10.81 -4.28 -12.09
C TYR A 174 11.83 -3.18 -12.37
N ALA A 175 12.06 -2.36 -11.37
CA ALA A 175 13.16 -1.40 -11.28
C ALA A 175 13.86 -1.55 -9.93
N THR A 176 15.18 -1.38 -9.92
CA THR A 176 16.02 -1.49 -8.72
C THR A 176 16.87 -0.25 -8.48
N VAL A 177 16.91 0.66 -9.44
CA VAL A 177 17.70 1.89 -9.40
C VAL A 177 16.84 3.02 -8.88
N GLU A 178 17.38 3.81 -7.97
CA GLU A 178 16.71 5.00 -7.46
C GLU A 178 16.37 5.97 -8.59
N GLY A 179 15.20 6.59 -8.51
CA GLY A 179 14.65 7.41 -9.59
C GLY A 179 13.92 6.64 -10.68
N TYR A 180 13.90 5.30 -10.61
CA TYR A 180 13.10 4.40 -11.47
C TYR A 180 13.31 4.64 -12.97
N ALA A 181 14.56 4.95 -13.35
CA ALA A 181 14.90 5.30 -14.74
C ALA A 181 15.02 4.08 -15.65
N LYS A 182 15.22 2.89 -15.08
CA LYS A 182 15.46 1.65 -15.85
C LYS A 182 14.52 0.54 -15.41
N TRP A 183 13.72 0.07 -16.36
CA TRP A 183 12.77 -1.02 -16.16
C TRP A 183 13.19 -2.26 -16.94
N SER A 184 12.98 -3.42 -16.32
CA SER A 184 13.19 -4.73 -16.95
C SER A 184 11.91 -5.55 -16.89
N ARG A 185 11.50 -6.08 -18.07
CA ARG A 185 10.33 -6.97 -18.16
C ARG A 185 10.68 -8.35 -17.63
N VAL A 186 9.78 -8.94 -16.86
CA VAL A 186 10.01 -10.19 -16.15
C VAL A 186 9.04 -11.27 -16.54
N ALA A 187 7.76 -10.95 -16.64
CA ALA A 187 6.70 -11.90 -16.95
C ALA A 187 5.57 -11.25 -17.73
N THR A 188 4.86 -12.10 -18.46
CA THR A 188 3.62 -11.75 -19.16
C THR A 188 2.49 -12.63 -18.66
N HIS A 189 1.24 -12.22 -18.92
CA HIS A 189 0.04 -12.95 -18.51
C HIS A 189 0.02 -13.19 -17.00
N VAL A 190 0.16 -12.11 -16.22
CA VAL A 190 0.04 -12.11 -14.77
C VAL A 190 -1.11 -11.18 -14.36
N ARG A 191 -1.83 -11.50 -13.28
CA ARG A 191 -2.85 -10.61 -12.74
C ARG A 191 -2.30 -9.76 -11.59
N LYS A 192 -1.68 -10.41 -10.63
CA LYS A 192 -1.13 -9.83 -9.40
C LYS A 192 0.23 -10.43 -9.15
N CYS A 193 1.20 -9.61 -8.80
CA CYS A 193 2.51 -10.06 -8.32
C CYS A 193 2.89 -9.25 -7.09
N ALA A 194 3.72 -9.84 -6.24
CA ALA A 194 4.31 -9.19 -5.08
C ALA A 194 5.71 -9.76 -4.82
N PHE A 195 6.55 -9.04 -4.11
CA PHE A 195 7.72 -9.65 -3.49
C PHE A 195 7.24 -10.70 -2.48
N VAL A 196 7.93 -11.84 -2.41
CA VAL A 196 7.63 -12.87 -1.40
C VAL A 196 7.98 -12.32 -0.01
N GLU A 197 9.11 -11.63 0.09
CA GLU A 197 9.54 -11.01 1.33
C GLU A 197 8.66 -9.82 1.72
N THR A 198 8.23 -9.80 2.98
CA THR A 198 7.65 -8.63 3.65
C THR A 198 8.45 -8.35 4.91
N ARG A 199 8.06 -7.34 5.71
CA ARG A 199 8.73 -7.06 6.99
C ARG A 199 8.79 -8.29 7.90
N ASP A 200 7.71 -9.06 7.95
CA ASP A 200 7.53 -10.17 8.88
C ASP A 200 7.58 -11.56 8.19
N PHE A 201 7.59 -11.59 6.86
CA PHE A 201 7.65 -12.81 6.06
C PHE A 201 9.01 -12.91 5.38
N PRO A 202 9.94 -13.74 5.89
CA PRO A 202 11.28 -13.89 5.32
C PRO A 202 11.23 -14.70 4.02
N ALA A 203 12.07 -14.35 3.06
CA ALA A 203 12.30 -15.15 1.86
C ALA A 203 13.75 -15.64 1.82
N GLU A 204 13.99 -16.84 1.27
CA GLU A 204 15.36 -17.34 1.05
C GLU A 204 16.12 -16.51 0.02
N ASP A 205 15.44 -16.08 -1.06
CA ASP A 205 15.95 -15.09 -2.01
C ASP A 205 15.15 -13.79 -1.84
N GLU A 206 15.80 -12.72 -1.43
CA GLU A 206 15.18 -11.41 -1.30
C GLU A 206 14.53 -10.90 -2.59
N ARG A 207 14.99 -11.42 -3.75
CA ARG A 207 14.46 -11.11 -5.08
C ARG A 207 13.33 -12.05 -5.52
N ALA A 208 12.85 -12.91 -4.61
CA ALA A 208 11.77 -13.82 -4.94
C ALA A 208 10.45 -13.05 -5.13
N ILE A 209 9.74 -13.42 -6.18
CA ILE A 209 8.44 -12.84 -6.54
C ILE A 209 7.40 -13.96 -6.61
N VAL A 210 6.21 -13.68 -6.13
CA VAL A 210 5.03 -14.52 -6.28
C VAL A 210 4.04 -13.85 -7.22
N CYS A 211 3.49 -14.59 -8.16
CA CYS A 211 2.52 -14.12 -9.14
C CYS A 211 1.30 -15.01 -9.25
N GLU A 212 0.16 -14.40 -9.53
CA GLU A 212 -1.05 -15.08 -10.02
C GLU A 212 -1.00 -15.11 -11.55
N LYS A 213 -0.93 -16.30 -12.10
CA LYS A 213 -1.04 -16.54 -13.56
C LYS A 213 -2.44 -17.00 -13.91
N PRO A 214 -3.18 -16.26 -14.75
CA PRO A 214 -4.52 -16.64 -15.16
C PRO A 214 -4.57 -18.03 -15.82
N GLN A 215 -5.57 -18.82 -15.49
CA GLN A 215 -5.90 -20.10 -16.09
C GLN A 215 -7.36 -20.10 -16.56
N LYS A 216 -7.80 -21.17 -17.20
CA LYS A 216 -9.21 -21.30 -17.62
C LYS A 216 -10.19 -21.19 -16.44
N GLN A 217 -9.80 -21.68 -15.28
CA GLN A 217 -10.56 -21.57 -14.03
C GLN A 217 -9.61 -21.09 -12.91
N GLY A 218 -9.76 -19.81 -12.51
CA GLY A 218 -8.96 -19.21 -11.44
C GLY A 218 -7.54 -18.87 -11.86
N PHE A 219 -6.62 -18.99 -10.91
CA PHE A 219 -5.21 -18.60 -11.08
C PHE A 219 -4.29 -19.70 -10.55
N ASP A 220 -3.12 -19.82 -11.16
CA ASP A 220 -2.01 -20.55 -10.59
C ASP A 220 -1.11 -19.60 -9.82
N ILE A 221 -0.72 -19.98 -8.61
CA ILE A 221 0.30 -19.26 -7.83
C ILE A 221 1.65 -19.80 -8.24
N VAL A 222 2.47 -18.89 -8.79
CA VAL A 222 3.82 -19.21 -9.24
C VAL A 222 4.81 -18.36 -8.45
N VAL A 223 5.81 -19.01 -7.85
CA VAL A 223 6.94 -18.36 -7.18
C VAL A 223 8.18 -18.52 -8.04
N GLY A 224 8.95 -17.45 -8.21
CA GLY A 224 10.20 -17.45 -8.96
C GLY A 224 11.29 -16.66 -8.23
N ASP A 225 12.51 -17.18 -8.23
CA ASP A 225 13.69 -16.55 -7.64
C ASP A 225 14.32 -15.53 -8.59
N ALA A 226 15.24 -14.70 -8.08
CA ALA A 226 16.05 -13.74 -8.84
C ALA A 226 15.20 -12.82 -9.75
N PHE A 227 14.22 -12.09 -9.19
CA PHE A 227 13.25 -11.29 -9.92
C PHE A 227 12.45 -12.12 -10.94
N PHE A 228 12.03 -13.32 -10.54
CA PHE A 228 11.24 -14.23 -11.36
C PHE A 228 11.95 -14.78 -12.62
N THR A 229 13.27 -14.63 -12.70
CA THR A 229 14.07 -15.10 -13.85
C THR A 229 14.60 -16.53 -13.70
N ARG A 230 14.58 -17.07 -12.47
CA ARG A 230 15.07 -18.42 -12.16
C ARG A 230 14.04 -19.21 -11.35
N ARG A 231 14.12 -20.55 -11.43
CA ARG A 231 13.39 -21.50 -10.58
C ARG A 231 11.91 -21.19 -10.42
N GLN A 232 11.22 -20.82 -11.51
CA GLN A 232 9.77 -20.63 -11.45
C GLN A 232 9.07 -21.94 -11.11
N ARG A 233 8.27 -21.93 -10.06
CA ARG A 233 7.54 -23.11 -9.59
C ARG A 233 6.10 -22.75 -9.31
N THR A 234 5.17 -23.53 -9.87
CA THR A 234 3.76 -23.48 -9.48
C THR A 234 3.61 -24.14 -8.12
N VAL A 235 3.21 -23.37 -7.12
CA VAL A 235 3.05 -23.85 -5.74
C VAL A 235 1.60 -24.23 -5.43
N MET A 236 0.63 -23.62 -6.12
CA MET A 236 -0.78 -23.98 -6.00
C MET A 236 -1.51 -23.65 -7.30
N ARG A 237 -2.52 -24.44 -7.65
CA ARG A 237 -3.30 -24.30 -8.90
C ARG A 237 -4.76 -24.05 -8.62
N GLY A 238 -5.44 -23.38 -9.57
CA GLY A 238 -6.89 -23.20 -9.54
C GLY A 238 -7.39 -22.41 -8.34
N VAL A 239 -6.64 -21.39 -7.90
CA VAL A 239 -6.99 -20.56 -6.76
C VAL A 239 -7.76 -19.31 -7.18
N LEU A 240 -8.42 -18.66 -6.24
CA LEU A 240 -9.06 -17.35 -6.44
C LEU A 240 -8.04 -16.19 -6.30
N GLY A 241 -6.98 -16.41 -5.54
CA GLY A 241 -5.90 -15.45 -5.34
C GLY A 241 -5.12 -15.70 -4.06
N PHE A 242 -4.12 -14.85 -3.81
CA PHE A 242 -3.33 -14.87 -2.59
C PHE A 242 -3.29 -13.50 -1.92
N SER A 243 -2.99 -13.52 -0.62
CA SER A 243 -2.63 -12.33 0.14
C SER A 243 -1.49 -12.66 1.09
N VAL A 244 -0.56 -11.71 1.25
CA VAL A 244 0.50 -11.81 2.27
C VAL A 244 0.11 -10.89 3.42
N PHE A 245 0.00 -11.43 4.60
CA PHE A 245 -0.39 -10.72 5.80
C PHE A 245 0.54 -11.12 6.96
N SER A 246 1.30 -10.16 7.48
CA SER A 246 2.33 -10.40 8.48
C SER A 246 3.28 -11.52 8.02
N GLN A 247 3.44 -12.56 8.81
CA GLN A 247 4.29 -13.73 8.54
C GLN A 247 3.58 -14.86 7.78
N TYR A 248 2.40 -14.59 7.21
CA TYR A 248 1.59 -15.61 6.55
C TYR A 248 1.26 -15.22 5.11
N MET A 249 1.37 -16.18 4.21
CA MET A 249 0.75 -16.12 2.90
C MET A 249 -0.52 -16.96 2.93
N ILE A 250 -1.65 -16.35 2.64
CA ILE A 250 -2.97 -17.00 2.62
C ILE A 250 -3.41 -17.14 1.17
N VAL A 251 -3.92 -18.32 0.82
CA VAL A 251 -4.43 -18.64 -0.50
C VAL A 251 -5.84 -19.20 -0.38
N ALA A 252 -6.75 -18.75 -1.23
CA ALA A 252 -8.13 -19.24 -1.29
C ALA A 252 -8.33 -20.10 -2.55
N GLN A 253 -8.80 -21.32 -2.37
CA GLN A 253 -9.04 -22.29 -3.45
C GLN A 253 -10.49 -22.78 -3.43
N PRO A 254 -11.23 -22.67 -4.54
CA PRO A 254 -12.54 -23.29 -4.66
C PRO A 254 -12.38 -24.81 -4.85
N VAL A 255 -13.11 -25.60 -4.06
CA VAL A 255 -13.17 -27.05 -4.16
C VAL A 255 -14.65 -27.47 -4.19
N GLY A 256 -15.16 -27.78 -5.35
CA GLY A 256 -16.60 -28.00 -5.55
C GLY A 256 -17.40 -26.71 -5.22
N MET A 257 -18.32 -26.80 -4.27
CA MET A 257 -19.14 -25.67 -3.78
C MET A 257 -18.54 -25.01 -2.52
N SER A 258 -17.39 -25.45 -2.05
CA SER A 258 -16.75 -24.96 -0.83
C SER A 258 -15.53 -24.12 -1.16
N LEU A 259 -15.18 -23.19 -0.26
CA LEU A 259 -13.97 -22.42 -0.31
C LEU A 259 -12.99 -22.95 0.75
N HIS A 260 -11.84 -23.41 0.29
CA HIS A 260 -10.76 -23.87 1.17
C HIS A 260 -9.69 -22.78 1.28
N MET A 261 -9.25 -22.56 2.49
CA MET A 261 -8.18 -21.61 2.79
C MET A 261 -6.91 -22.37 3.15
N TYR A 262 -5.79 -21.88 2.66
CA TYR A 262 -4.48 -22.44 2.94
C TYR A 262 -3.56 -21.36 3.44
N VAL A 263 -2.65 -21.73 4.34
CA VAL A 263 -1.63 -20.84 4.89
C VAL A 263 -0.24 -21.39 4.61
N SER A 264 0.69 -20.49 4.33
CA SER A 264 2.10 -20.79 4.16
C SER A 264 2.94 -19.77 4.92
N MET A 265 4.08 -20.21 5.46
CA MET A 265 5.10 -19.37 6.09
C MET A 265 6.42 -19.29 5.29
N ASP A 266 6.48 -19.97 4.14
CA ASP A 266 7.67 -20.06 3.29
C ASP A 266 7.36 -19.82 1.80
N ALA A 267 6.10 -19.55 1.45
CA ALA A 267 5.56 -19.46 0.09
C ALA A 267 5.80 -20.73 -0.77
N ARG A 268 6.08 -21.88 -0.14
CA ARG A 268 6.40 -23.16 -0.80
C ARG A 268 5.50 -24.28 -0.37
N THR A 269 5.29 -24.40 0.93
CA THR A 269 4.44 -25.41 1.56
C THR A 269 3.18 -24.76 2.11
N PHE A 270 2.04 -25.36 1.84
CA PHE A 270 0.73 -24.83 2.21
C PHE A 270 -0.03 -25.84 3.07
N ALA A 271 -0.48 -25.42 4.24
CA ALA A 271 -1.32 -26.20 5.13
C ALA A 271 -2.78 -25.70 5.06
N PRO A 272 -3.78 -26.58 5.08
CA PRO A 272 -5.17 -26.16 5.13
C PRO A 272 -5.48 -25.46 6.45
N ILE A 273 -6.32 -24.41 6.39
CA ILE A 273 -6.87 -23.74 7.57
C ILE A 273 -8.22 -24.40 7.86
N SER A 274 -8.34 -25.06 9.02
CA SER A 274 -9.64 -25.51 9.52
C SER A 274 -10.29 -24.30 10.24
N LEU A 275 -11.39 -23.82 9.68
CA LEU A 275 -12.26 -22.89 10.41
C LEU A 275 -13.15 -23.67 11.35
N PRO A 276 -13.30 -23.26 12.61
CA PRO A 276 -14.15 -23.93 13.58
C PRO A 276 -15.62 -23.91 13.19
#